data_6c9ddf26c074f55e5676607599a4391d
#
_entry.id   6c9ddf26c074f55e5676607599a4391d
#
_cell.length_a   1.000
_cell.length_b   1.000
_cell.length_c   1.000
_cell.angle_alpha   90.00
_cell.angle_beta   90.00
_cell.angle_gamma   90.00
#
_symmetry.space_group_name_H-M   'P 1'
#
loop_
_entity.id
_entity.type
_entity.pdbx_description
1 polymer ?
#
loop_
_entity_poly.entity_id
_entity_poly.type
_entity_poly.pdbx_seq_one_letter_code
_entity_poly.pdbx_strand_id
1 'polypeptide(L)'
;MQGAPERTVTLGGWVQGDYGQDVPAGATIRLETTEGMMGGEQPVNTSGYFEFQGLVKAHYRMTVTAPGFQIYQQDVDLESVGEKLVINVHLSPAPRSKWLPPPASASFTDNNASKKARKEYEKGSRALHDGDMPEAQAHMEKAVKEYPCYVRAQTDLALVLSEKRLFAATEAALKKALDCDADYLNAYNELGQLYYNERKYKESEAILKEGLRRSPMSWQFYYQLGANDFHLGQYRTAEQEYLKAASLSSAVPAEIHVKLADVYLKQYAYDKAYGEMQTYLRDEPEGRFAEKLKGVMRQMESDHVLQANHPADAAPPPPRP
;
A
#
# COMPACT_ATOMS: atom_id res chain seq x y z
N MET A 1 6.82 -51.49 25.02
CA MET A 1 5.52 -51.09 24.44
C MET A 1 5.84 -50.08 23.37
N GLN A 2 5.80 -50.47 22.10
CA GLN A 2 5.92 -49.55 20.97
C GLN A 2 4.58 -48.82 20.88
N GLY A 3 4.60 -47.49 21.07
CA GLY A 3 3.42 -46.67 20.89
C GLY A 3 2.92 -46.82 19.45
N ALA A 4 1.58 -46.88 19.29
CA ALA A 4 0.96 -46.86 17.97
C ALA A 4 1.44 -45.59 17.23
N PRO A 5 1.69 -45.66 15.91
CA PRO A 5 2.12 -44.49 15.16
C PRO A 5 1.02 -43.41 15.32
N GLU A 6 1.44 -42.22 15.79
CA GLU A 6 0.56 -41.06 15.85
C GLU A 6 0.02 -40.83 14.45
N ARG A 7 -1.32 -40.86 14.32
CA ARG A 7 -1.96 -40.61 13.03
C ARG A 7 -1.76 -39.14 12.67
N THR A 8 -0.91 -38.90 11.67
CA THR A 8 -0.62 -37.58 11.16
C THR A 8 -1.57 -37.20 10.02
N VAL A 9 -1.80 -35.93 9.87
CA VAL A 9 -2.69 -35.32 8.86
C VAL A 9 -1.91 -34.30 8.05
N THR A 10 -2.31 -34.11 6.81
CA THR A 10 -1.81 -33.03 5.94
C THR A 10 -2.84 -31.92 5.89
N LEU A 11 -2.43 -30.68 6.16
CA LEU A 11 -3.21 -29.47 5.91
C LEU A 11 -2.61 -28.73 4.73
N GLY A 12 -3.38 -28.53 3.68
CA GLY A 12 -2.95 -27.78 2.51
C GLY A 12 -4.03 -26.84 2.01
N GLY A 13 -3.70 -26.00 1.05
CA GLY A 13 -4.67 -25.10 0.47
C GLY A 13 -4.07 -23.95 -0.31
N TRP A 14 -4.92 -22.97 -0.60
CA TRP A 14 -4.52 -21.80 -1.35
C TRP A 14 -4.85 -20.54 -0.55
N VAL A 15 -3.94 -19.58 -0.61
CA VAL A 15 -4.14 -18.21 -0.15
C VAL A 15 -4.35 -17.35 -1.39
N GLN A 16 -5.43 -16.60 -1.42
CA GLN A 16 -5.78 -15.69 -2.51
C GLN A 16 -6.18 -14.34 -1.90
N GLY A 17 -5.94 -13.25 -2.62
CA GLY A 17 -6.58 -11.98 -2.29
C GLY A 17 -8.07 -12.02 -2.61
N ASP A 18 -8.87 -11.18 -1.96
CA ASP A 18 -10.27 -11.00 -2.33
C ASP A 18 -10.36 -10.64 -3.81
N TYR A 19 -11.38 -11.20 -4.50
CA TYR A 19 -11.66 -10.99 -5.92
C TYR A 19 -10.66 -11.61 -6.91
N GLY A 20 -9.92 -12.68 -6.52
CA GLY A 20 -9.02 -13.40 -7.42
C GLY A 20 -7.68 -12.68 -7.70
N GLN A 21 -7.30 -11.77 -6.82
CA GLN A 21 -5.97 -11.15 -6.85
C GLN A 21 -4.89 -12.20 -6.59
N ASP A 22 -3.74 -12.00 -7.24
CA ASP A 22 -2.56 -12.83 -7.02
C ASP A 22 -2.15 -12.84 -5.54
N VAL A 23 -1.51 -13.93 -5.15
CA VAL A 23 -1.00 -14.10 -3.79
C VAL A 23 -0.09 -12.95 -3.41
N PRO A 24 -0.35 -12.29 -2.26
CA PRO A 24 0.54 -11.22 -1.80
C PRO A 24 1.95 -11.75 -1.60
N ALA A 25 2.94 -11.12 -2.24
CA ALA A 25 4.34 -11.44 -2.00
C ALA A 25 4.67 -11.28 -0.51
N GLY A 26 5.31 -12.29 0.08
CA GLY A 26 5.64 -12.28 1.51
C GLY A 26 4.52 -12.74 2.44
N ALA A 27 3.45 -13.36 1.92
CA ALA A 27 2.45 -14.02 2.74
C ALA A 27 3.07 -15.19 3.50
N THR A 28 2.76 -15.31 4.79
CA THR A 28 3.20 -16.41 5.67
C THR A 28 2.00 -17.03 6.39
N ILE A 29 2.10 -18.34 6.63
CA ILE A 29 1.10 -19.09 7.38
C ILE A 29 1.77 -19.68 8.61
N ARG A 30 1.14 -19.47 9.75
CA ARG A 30 1.54 -20.02 11.04
C ARG A 30 0.41 -20.87 11.60
N LEU A 31 0.76 -22.06 12.09
CA LEU A 31 -0.13 -22.97 12.80
C LEU A 31 0.31 -23.10 14.25
N GLU A 32 -0.61 -22.93 15.17
CA GLU A 32 -0.40 -23.17 16.61
C GLU A 32 -1.56 -24.03 17.13
N THR A 33 -1.27 -25.00 17.98
CA THR A 33 -2.36 -25.70 18.68
C THR A 33 -3.06 -24.77 19.66
N THR A 34 -4.28 -25.07 20.05
CA THR A 34 -5.00 -24.29 21.06
C THR A 34 -4.30 -24.27 22.42
N GLU A 35 -3.38 -25.20 22.66
CA GLU A 35 -2.50 -25.27 23.84
C GLU A 35 -1.20 -24.47 23.68
N GLY A 36 -1.00 -23.80 22.54
CA GLY A 36 0.16 -22.94 22.27
C GLY A 36 1.39 -23.67 21.73
N MET A 37 1.28 -24.95 21.34
CA MET A 37 2.39 -25.65 20.68
C MET A 37 2.43 -25.25 19.19
N MET A 38 3.64 -25.00 18.68
CA MET A 38 3.84 -24.61 17.30
C MET A 38 3.66 -25.82 16.37
N GLY A 39 2.67 -25.77 15.50
CA GLY A 39 2.44 -26.74 14.43
C GLY A 39 3.31 -26.50 13.19
N GLY A 40 3.83 -25.29 13.03
CA GLY A 40 4.72 -24.88 11.95
C GLY A 40 4.46 -23.47 11.44
N GLU A 41 5.45 -22.94 10.73
CA GLU A 41 5.36 -21.66 10.02
C GLU A 41 6.07 -21.79 8.68
N GLN A 42 5.46 -21.28 7.61
CA GLN A 42 6.07 -21.30 6.28
C GLN A 42 5.55 -20.17 5.39
N PRO A 43 6.35 -19.72 4.42
CA PRO A 43 5.88 -18.81 3.40
C PRO A 43 4.90 -19.51 2.44
N VAL A 44 3.94 -18.73 1.93
CA VAL A 44 3.08 -19.14 0.81
C VAL A 44 3.91 -19.07 -0.47
N ASN A 45 3.81 -20.06 -1.33
CA ASN A 45 4.55 -20.03 -2.59
C ASN A 45 3.93 -19.02 -3.59
N THR A 46 4.60 -18.80 -4.71
CA THR A 46 4.18 -17.82 -5.74
C THR A 46 2.84 -18.13 -6.41
N SER A 47 2.36 -19.39 -6.34
CA SER A 47 1.04 -19.78 -6.82
C SER A 47 -0.04 -19.72 -5.74
N GLY A 48 0.29 -19.24 -4.55
CA GLY A 48 -0.63 -19.21 -3.42
C GLY A 48 -0.75 -20.49 -2.64
N TYR A 49 -0.08 -21.55 -3.05
CA TYR A 49 -0.23 -22.84 -2.41
C TYR A 49 0.63 -22.98 -1.15
N PHE A 50 0.08 -23.65 -0.15
CA PHE A 50 0.78 -24.06 1.06
C PHE A 50 0.44 -25.51 1.43
N GLU A 51 1.34 -26.19 2.14
CA GLU A 51 1.09 -27.54 2.66
C GLU A 51 1.92 -27.84 3.90
N PHE A 52 1.27 -28.19 4.99
CA PHE A 52 1.86 -28.72 6.21
C PHE A 52 1.63 -30.23 6.26
N GLN A 53 2.69 -30.99 6.29
CA GLN A 53 2.63 -32.45 6.37
C GLN A 53 3.00 -32.94 7.79
N GLY A 54 2.47 -34.08 8.17
CA GLY A 54 2.85 -34.73 9.43
C GLY A 54 2.30 -34.03 10.68
N LEU A 55 1.23 -33.23 10.56
CA LEU A 55 0.58 -32.60 11.70
C LEU A 55 -0.09 -33.66 12.59
N VAL A 56 0.06 -33.51 13.90
CA VAL A 56 -0.67 -34.32 14.88
C VAL A 56 -2.16 -33.96 14.82
N LYS A 57 -3.03 -34.91 15.04
CA LYS A 57 -4.49 -34.66 15.11
C LYS A 57 -4.81 -33.84 16.35
N ALA A 58 -5.13 -32.57 16.16
CA ALA A 58 -5.43 -31.61 17.21
C ALA A 58 -6.24 -30.41 16.64
N HIS A 59 -6.70 -29.57 17.52
CA HIS A 59 -7.23 -28.26 17.14
C HIS A 59 -6.11 -27.26 16.96
N TYR A 60 -6.07 -26.61 15.80
CA TYR A 60 -5.07 -25.60 15.45
C TYR A 60 -5.71 -24.24 15.23
N ARG A 61 -5.01 -23.20 15.57
CA ARG A 61 -5.25 -21.85 15.08
C ARG A 61 -4.31 -21.58 13.92
N MET A 62 -4.89 -21.35 12.76
CA MET A 62 -4.18 -20.91 11.56
C MET A 62 -4.19 -19.39 11.52
N THR A 63 -3.02 -18.78 11.44
CA THR A 63 -2.86 -17.34 11.24
C THR A 63 -2.15 -17.11 9.91
N VAL A 64 -2.77 -16.34 9.03
CA VAL A 64 -2.17 -15.92 7.76
C VAL A 64 -1.92 -14.43 7.80
N THR A 65 -0.67 -14.05 7.54
CA THR A 65 -0.24 -12.65 7.46
C THR A 65 0.32 -12.36 6.09
N ALA A 66 -0.04 -11.21 5.54
CA ALA A 66 0.49 -10.73 4.27
C ALA A 66 0.58 -9.20 4.30
N PRO A 67 1.64 -8.61 3.70
CA PRO A 67 1.76 -7.16 3.63
C PRO A 67 0.55 -6.52 2.94
N GLY A 68 -0.07 -5.52 3.59
CA GLY A 68 -1.23 -4.80 3.03
C GLY A 68 -2.59 -5.49 3.19
N PHE A 69 -2.64 -6.63 3.87
CA PHE A 69 -3.87 -7.37 4.14
C PHE A 69 -4.17 -7.47 5.63
N GLN A 70 -5.44 -7.70 5.96
CA GLN A 70 -5.84 -8.01 7.33
C GLN A 70 -5.26 -9.36 7.75
N ILE A 71 -4.90 -9.47 9.01
CA ILE A 71 -4.50 -10.76 9.59
C ILE A 71 -5.73 -11.68 9.53
N TYR A 72 -5.59 -12.79 8.81
CA TYR A 72 -6.62 -13.81 8.77
C TYR A 72 -6.34 -14.84 9.88
N GLN A 73 -7.37 -15.19 10.65
CA GLN A 73 -7.29 -16.22 11.65
C GLN A 73 -8.48 -17.16 11.52
N GLN A 74 -8.19 -18.45 11.57
CA GLN A 74 -9.20 -19.50 11.54
C GLN A 74 -8.79 -20.65 12.47
N ASP A 75 -9.73 -21.12 13.27
CA ASP A 75 -9.55 -22.35 14.02
C ASP A 75 -9.82 -23.56 13.09
N VAL A 76 -8.93 -24.52 13.09
CA VAL A 76 -8.93 -25.68 12.21
C VAL A 76 -8.94 -26.94 13.07
N ASP A 77 -10.01 -27.72 12.95
CA ASP A 77 -10.13 -29.02 13.61
C ASP A 77 -9.52 -30.12 12.71
N LEU A 78 -8.40 -30.69 13.13
CA LEU A 78 -7.76 -31.82 12.46
C LEU A 78 -8.03 -33.16 13.17
N GLU A 79 -8.74 -33.19 14.30
CA GLU A 79 -9.05 -34.44 15.03
C GLU A 79 -10.00 -35.33 14.24
N SER A 80 -11.01 -34.72 13.63
CA SER A 80 -12.06 -35.39 12.86
C SER A 80 -11.69 -35.67 11.39
N VAL A 81 -10.55 -35.11 10.92
CA VAL A 81 -10.10 -35.21 9.52
C VAL A 81 -9.42 -36.55 9.23
N GLY A 82 -9.60 -37.08 8.02
CA GLY A 82 -8.96 -38.29 7.53
C GLY A 82 -7.44 -38.12 7.37
N GLU A 83 -6.97 -38.13 6.12
CA GLU A 83 -5.53 -38.02 5.79
C GLU A 83 -5.13 -36.60 5.38
N LYS A 84 -6.07 -35.84 4.78
CA LYS A 84 -5.79 -34.47 4.26
C LYS A 84 -7.01 -33.56 4.41
N LEU A 85 -6.75 -32.33 4.81
CA LEU A 85 -7.71 -31.22 4.77
C LEU A 85 -7.19 -30.14 3.80
N VAL A 86 -8.09 -29.58 2.99
CA VAL A 86 -7.78 -28.49 2.07
C VAL A 86 -8.61 -27.28 2.45
N ILE A 87 -7.95 -26.14 2.65
CA ILE A 87 -8.58 -24.88 3.03
C ILE A 87 -8.21 -23.80 2.01
N ASN A 88 -9.20 -23.03 1.56
CA ASN A 88 -8.97 -21.84 0.77
C ASN A 88 -9.11 -20.62 1.66
N VAL A 89 -8.07 -19.80 1.70
CA VAL A 89 -8.00 -18.57 2.49
C VAL A 89 -8.15 -17.38 1.55
N HIS A 90 -9.12 -16.53 1.83
CA HIS A 90 -9.30 -15.25 1.15
C HIS A 90 -8.84 -14.14 2.09
N LEU A 91 -7.83 -13.39 1.66
CA LEU A 91 -7.30 -12.26 2.41
C LEU A 91 -7.99 -10.98 1.96
N SER A 92 -8.69 -10.36 2.87
CA SER A 92 -9.23 -9.01 2.64
C SER A 92 -8.14 -7.97 2.82
N PRO A 93 -8.08 -6.95 1.94
CA PRO A 93 -7.19 -5.81 2.16
C PRO A 93 -7.38 -5.23 3.56
N ALA A 94 -6.30 -4.82 4.19
CA ALA A 94 -6.40 -4.12 5.47
C ALA A 94 -7.32 -2.90 5.29
N PRO A 95 -8.28 -2.66 6.23
CA PRO A 95 -9.10 -1.46 6.14
C PRO A 95 -8.15 -0.28 6.06
N ARG A 96 -8.31 0.52 5.00
CA ARG A 96 -7.52 1.72 4.79
C ARG A 96 -7.85 2.70 5.91
N SER A 97 -7.18 2.56 7.04
CA SER A 97 -7.02 3.71 7.93
C SER A 97 -6.39 4.81 7.09
N LYS A 98 -6.97 6.03 7.13
CA LYS A 98 -6.40 7.23 6.49
C LYS A 98 -4.88 7.11 6.50
N TRP A 99 -4.28 6.96 5.31
CA TRP A 99 -2.85 7.05 5.04
C TRP A 99 -1.93 7.04 6.26
N LEU A 100 -1.74 5.88 6.87
CA LEU A 100 -0.53 5.61 7.61
C LEU A 100 0.38 4.89 6.60
N PRO A 101 1.53 5.46 6.26
CA PRO A 101 2.53 4.73 5.50
C PRO A 101 2.79 3.38 6.20
N PRO A 102 3.16 2.31 5.47
CA PRO A 102 3.55 1.06 6.10
C PRO A 102 4.53 1.37 7.22
N PRO A 103 4.50 0.59 8.35
CA PRO A 103 5.41 0.86 9.45
C PRO A 103 6.81 1.00 8.88
N ALA A 104 7.33 2.21 9.00
CA ALA A 104 8.62 2.56 8.44
C ALA A 104 9.62 1.49 8.84
N SER A 105 10.32 0.93 7.86
CA SER A 105 11.47 0.08 8.13
C SER A 105 12.32 0.83 9.16
N ALA A 106 12.56 0.20 10.32
CA ALA A 106 13.28 0.87 11.40
C ALA A 106 14.60 1.36 10.84
N SER A 107 14.81 2.67 10.82
CA SER A 107 16.10 3.22 10.42
C SER A 107 17.16 2.68 11.37
N PHE A 108 18.31 2.30 10.81
CA PHE A 108 19.44 1.85 11.62
C PHE A 108 19.81 2.90 12.69
N THR A 109 19.66 4.18 12.36
CA THR A 109 19.95 5.30 13.28
C THR A 109 19.01 5.36 14.46
N ASP A 110 17.73 4.93 14.32
CA ASP A 110 16.73 4.93 15.39
C ASP A 110 17.11 4.00 16.54
N ASN A 111 17.92 2.98 16.29
CA ASN A 111 18.42 2.07 17.33
C ASN A 111 19.32 2.77 18.36
N ASN A 112 19.90 3.91 17.99
CA ASN A 112 20.74 4.72 18.87
C ASN A 112 19.95 5.72 19.73
N ALA A 113 18.62 5.82 19.54
CA ALA A 113 17.79 6.70 20.32
C ALA A 113 17.82 6.33 21.81
N SER A 114 17.93 7.34 22.67
CA SER A 114 17.88 7.14 24.13
C SER A 114 16.54 6.56 24.56
N LYS A 115 16.51 5.91 25.73
CA LYS A 115 15.24 5.42 26.32
C LYS A 115 14.20 6.54 26.47
N LYS A 116 14.68 7.76 26.76
CA LYS A 116 13.82 8.94 26.89
C LYS A 116 13.23 9.36 25.56
N ALA A 117 14.05 9.44 24.51
CA ALA A 117 13.58 9.75 23.16
C ALA A 117 12.57 8.72 22.68
N ARG A 118 12.84 7.42 22.87
CA ARG A 118 11.91 6.34 22.49
C ARG A 118 10.58 6.44 23.22
N LYS A 119 10.59 6.69 24.54
CA LYS A 119 9.37 6.86 25.34
C LYS A 119 8.52 8.05 24.87
N GLU A 120 9.17 9.16 24.51
CA GLU A 120 8.44 10.32 23.97
C GLU A 120 7.89 10.00 22.57
N TYR A 121 8.66 9.33 21.70
CA TYR A 121 8.20 8.87 20.40
C TYR A 121 6.97 7.95 20.50
N GLU A 122 7.02 6.94 21.39
CA GLU A 122 5.90 6.01 21.60
C GLU A 122 4.60 6.72 22.03
N LYS A 123 4.71 7.76 22.87
CA LYS A 123 3.55 8.58 23.26
C LYS A 123 3.02 9.38 22.07
N GLY A 124 3.92 10.04 21.34
CA GLY A 124 3.56 10.83 20.17
C GLY A 124 2.94 9.97 19.07
N SER A 125 3.48 8.77 18.83
CA SER A 125 2.93 7.81 17.86
C SER A 125 1.55 7.32 18.27
N ARG A 126 1.30 7.09 19.56
CA ARG A 126 -0.03 6.74 20.08
C ARG A 126 -1.01 7.90 19.91
N ALA A 127 -0.63 9.11 20.29
CA ALA A 127 -1.46 10.30 20.11
C ALA A 127 -1.78 10.54 18.63
N LEU A 128 -0.82 10.31 17.73
CA LEU A 128 -1.04 10.38 16.28
C LEU A 128 -2.07 9.33 15.80
N HIS A 129 -1.97 8.11 16.32
CA HIS A 129 -2.94 7.05 16.04
C HIS A 129 -4.35 7.41 16.53
N ASP A 130 -4.45 8.02 17.71
CA ASP A 130 -5.71 8.45 18.33
C ASP A 130 -6.27 9.75 17.69
N GLY A 131 -5.51 10.37 16.78
CA GLY A 131 -5.88 11.61 16.07
C GLY A 131 -5.64 12.88 16.90
N ASP A 132 -4.98 12.78 18.06
CA ASP A 132 -4.60 13.96 18.86
C ASP A 132 -3.32 14.60 18.30
N MET A 133 -3.52 15.44 17.28
CA MET A 133 -2.41 16.13 16.59
C MET A 133 -1.61 17.07 17.52
N PRO A 134 -2.22 17.84 18.48
CA PRO A 134 -1.47 18.65 19.42
C PRO A 134 -0.57 17.83 20.33
N GLU A 135 -1.07 16.73 20.93
CA GLU A 135 -0.29 15.86 21.79
C GLU A 135 0.79 15.12 21.01
N ALA A 136 0.46 14.62 19.79
CA ALA A 136 1.43 14.00 18.89
C ALA A 136 2.60 14.93 18.60
N GLN A 137 2.34 16.19 18.21
CA GLN A 137 3.39 17.18 17.98
C GLN A 137 4.28 17.39 19.19
N ALA A 138 3.66 17.64 20.37
CA ALA A 138 4.40 17.95 21.60
C ALA A 138 5.35 16.80 21.99
N HIS A 139 4.94 15.55 21.79
CA HIS A 139 5.76 14.39 22.08
C HIS A 139 6.82 14.11 21.00
N MET A 140 6.49 14.29 19.72
CA MET A 140 7.47 14.18 18.63
C MET A 140 8.57 15.24 18.74
N GLU A 141 8.23 16.50 19.06
CA GLU A 141 9.21 17.57 19.31
C GLU A 141 10.15 17.24 20.47
N LYS A 142 9.64 16.63 21.55
CA LYS A 142 10.48 16.17 22.66
C LYS A 142 11.40 15.03 22.23
N ALA A 143 10.89 14.08 21.42
CA ALA A 143 11.68 12.97 20.92
C ALA A 143 12.84 13.45 20.05
N VAL A 144 12.58 14.35 19.07
CA VAL A 144 13.62 14.89 18.19
C VAL A 144 14.56 15.88 18.89
N LYS A 145 14.11 16.56 19.93
CA LYS A 145 14.97 17.38 20.79
C LYS A 145 15.96 16.53 21.57
N GLU A 146 15.51 15.39 22.09
CA GLU A 146 16.34 14.45 22.84
C GLU A 146 17.32 13.68 21.94
N TYR A 147 16.88 13.35 20.73
CA TYR A 147 17.70 12.67 19.74
C TYR A 147 17.39 13.21 18.33
N PRO A 148 18.14 14.19 17.82
CA PRO A 148 17.86 14.86 16.55
C PRO A 148 17.86 13.96 15.32
N CYS A 149 18.58 12.84 15.36
CA CYS A 149 18.59 11.81 14.32
C CYS A 149 17.60 10.67 14.57
N TYR A 150 16.52 10.92 15.28
CA TYR A 150 15.41 9.99 15.39
C TYR A 150 14.54 10.09 14.12
N VAL A 151 14.92 9.33 13.09
CA VAL A 151 14.40 9.49 11.74
C VAL A 151 12.88 9.32 11.67
N ARG A 152 12.33 8.30 12.34
CA ARG A 152 10.88 8.11 12.43
C ARG A 152 10.18 9.27 13.12
N ALA A 153 10.75 9.76 14.24
CA ALA A 153 10.15 10.89 14.93
C ALA A 153 10.19 12.18 14.10
N GLN A 154 11.24 12.41 13.31
CA GLN A 154 11.31 13.52 12.36
C GLN A 154 10.24 13.41 11.27
N THR A 155 10.04 12.21 10.74
CA THR A 155 9.06 11.98 9.67
C THR A 155 7.62 12.09 10.19
N ASP A 156 7.32 11.51 11.37
CA ASP A 156 6.00 11.62 11.97
C ASP A 156 5.68 13.06 12.44
N LEU A 157 6.71 13.80 12.91
CA LEU A 157 6.59 15.24 13.20
C LEU A 157 6.26 16.00 11.91
N ALA A 158 6.94 15.68 10.81
CA ALA A 158 6.67 16.30 9.52
C ALA A 158 5.23 16.06 9.05
N LEU A 159 4.67 14.87 9.26
CA LEU A 159 3.27 14.57 8.98
C LEU A 159 2.33 15.50 9.76
N VAL A 160 2.54 15.65 11.08
CA VAL A 160 1.73 16.53 11.93
C VAL A 160 1.86 18.00 11.50
N LEU A 161 3.07 18.44 11.15
CA LEU A 161 3.32 19.81 10.67
C LEU A 161 2.66 20.07 9.31
N SER A 162 2.64 19.07 8.43
CA SER A 162 1.98 19.14 7.12
C SER A 162 0.47 19.34 7.24
N GLU A 163 -0.19 18.62 8.15
CA GLU A 163 -1.62 18.81 8.45
C GLU A 163 -1.94 20.25 8.91
N LYS A 164 -1.00 20.87 9.62
CA LYS A 164 -1.09 22.28 10.04
C LYS A 164 -0.64 23.27 8.95
N ARG A 165 -0.30 22.80 7.76
CA ARG A 165 0.20 23.60 6.64
C ARG A 165 1.49 24.37 6.97
N LEU A 166 2.29 23.90 7.89
CA LEU A 166 3.58 24.48 8.26
C LEU A 166 4.69 23.94 7.34
N PHE A 167 4.54 24.18 6.03
CA PHE A 167 5.32 23.52 4.97
C PHE A 167 6.83 23.68 5.13
N ALA A 168 7.32 24.86 5.52
CA ALA A 168 8.76 25.05 5.74
C ALA A 168 9.31 24.21 6.90
N ALA A 169 8.55 24.05 7.98
CA ALA A 169 8.94 23.21 9.11
C ALA A 169 8.84 21.72 8.74
N THR A 170 7.82 21.33 7.96
CA THR A 170 7.67 19.98 7.40
C THR A 170 8.89 19.62 6.55
N GLU A 171 9.27 20.49 5.62
CA GLU A 171 10.44 20.31 4.76
C GLU A 171 11.73 20.16 5.57
N ALA A 172 11.93 21.01 6.58
CA ALA A 172 13.11 20.97 7.44
C ALA A 172 13.21 19.64 8.21
N ALA A 173 12.10 19.14 8.75
CA ALA A 173 12.06 17.86 9.47
C ALA A 173 12.37 16.68 8.54
N LEU A 174 11.79 16.66 7.33
CA LEU A 174 12.03 15.59 6.35
C LEU A 174 13.48 15.61 5.82
N LYS A 175 14.02 16.78 5.53
CA LYS A 175 15.45 16.93 5.16
C LYS A 175 16.36 16.48 6.28
N LYS A 176 16.02 16.81 7.53
CA LYS A 176 16.79 16.33 8.69
C LYS A 176 16.75 14.81 8.82
N ALA A 177 15.60 14.17 8.53
CA ALA A 177 15.51 12.73 8.48
C ALA A 177 16.46 12.14 7.43
N LEU A 178 16.52 12.71 6.21
CA LEU A 178 17.39 12.27 5.13
C LEU A 178 18.88 12.56 5.39
N ASP A 179 19.21 13.64 6.08
CA ASP A 179 20.58 13.92 6.51
C ASP A 179 21.09 12.87 7.52
N CYS A 180 20.19 12.31 8.32
CA CYS A 180 20.52 11.30 9.32
C CYS A 180 20.52 9.88 8.75
N ASP A 181 19.64 9.60 7.81
CA ASP A 181 19.51 8.32 7.11
C ASP A 181 19.08 8.57 5.68
N ALA A 182 20.05 8.60 4.79
CA ALA A 182 19.82 8.85 3.38
C ALA A 182 19.06 7.69 2.67
N ASP A 183 18.92 6.52 3.28
CA ASP A 183 18.19 5.37 2.74
C ASP A 183 16.78 5.24 3.29
N TYR A 184 16.34 6.21 4.09
CA TYR A 184 15.00 6.20 4.68
C TYR A 184 13.93 6.62 3.67
N LEU A 185 13.40 5.66 2.95
CA LEU A 185 12.50 5.85 1.80
C LEU A 185 11.25 6.67 2.10
N ASN A 186 10.70 6.55 3.32
CA ASN A 186 9.50 7.29 3.71
C ASN A 186 9.73 8.80 3.67
N ALA A 187 10.92 9.29 4.04
CA ALA A 187 11.19 10.73 3.99
C ALA A 187 11.21 11.27 2.55
N TYR A 188 11.67 10.47 1.57
CA TYR A 188 11.54 10.83 0.15
C TYR A 188 10.09 10.89 -0.30
N ASN A 189 9.29 9.90 0.13
CA ASN A 189 7.87 9.83 -0.21
C ASN A 189 7.10 11.06 0.33
N GLU A 190 7.30 11.38 1.61
CA GLU A 190 6.65 12.52 2.26
C GLU A 190 7.13 13.87 1.71
N LEU A 191 8.44 13.99 1.40
CA LEU A 191 8.98 15.20 0.80
C LEU A 191 8.48 15.40 -0.64
N GLY A 192 8.35 14.31 -1.40
CA GLY A 192 7.72 14.31 -2.72
C GLY A 192 6.27 14.77 -2.65
N GLN A 193 5.51 14.25 -1.70
CA GLN A 193 4.11 14.64 -1.47
C GLN A 193 3.98 16.10 -1.00
N LEU A 194 4.87 16.57 -0.14
CA LEU A 194 4.92 17.97 0.29
C LEU A 194 5.09 18.90 -0.92
N TYR A 195 6.09 18.66 -1.76
CA TYR A 195 6.34 19.47 -2.94
C TYR A 195 5.21 19.38 -3.96
N TYR A 196 4.57 18.21 -4.11
CA TYR A 196 3.38 18.07 -4.94
C TYR A 196 2.22 18.96 -4.44
N ASN A 197 1.96 18.96 -3.12
CA ASN A 197 0.90 19.77 -2.50
C ASN A 197 1.16 21.28 -2.65
N GLU A 198 2.43 21.68 -2.67
CA GLU A 198 2.86 23.05 -2.94
C GLU A 198 2.90 23.38 -4.45
N ARG A 199 2.51 22.43 -5.33
CA ARG A 199 2.60 22.53 -6.81
C ARG A 199 4.02 22.72 -7.34
N LYS A 200 5.02 22.36 -6.55
CA LYS A 200 6.46 22.32 -6.92
C LYS A 200 6.75 20.96 -7.58
N TYR A 201 6.10 20.68 -8.72
CA TYR A 201 6.12 19.35 -9.34
C TYR A 201 7.51 18.91 -9.78
N LYS A 202 8.39 19.86 -10.19
CA LYS A 202 9.77 19.55 -10.58
C LYS A 202 10.64 19.19 -9.38
N GLU A 203 10.47 19.87 -8.27
CA GLU A 203 11.16 19.56 -7.01
C GLU A 203 10.67 18.21 -6.46
N SER A 204 9.37 17.93 -6.54
CA SER A 204 8.79 16.63 -6.22
C SER A 204 9.40 15.54 -7.10
N GLU A 205 9.45 15.74 -8.41
CA GLU A 205 10.06 14.80 -9.36
C GLU A 205 11.53 14.51 -9.00
N ALA A 206 12.32 15.54 -8.70
CA ALA A 206 13.74 15.38 -8.36
C ALA A 206 13.94 14.52 -7.11
N ILE A 207 13.15 14.76 -6.05
CA ILE A 207 13.28 14.02 -4.79
C ILE A 207 12.77 12.57 -4.92
N LEU A 208 11.70 12.34 -5.70
CA LEU A 208 11.18 11.00 -5.96
C LEU A 208 12.14 10.16 -6.80
N LYS A 209 12.80 10.77 -7.79
CA LYS A 209 13.87 10.10 -8.57
C LYS A 209 15.08 9.76 -7.70
N GLU A 210 15.41 10.59 -6.71
CA GLU A 210 16.43 10.24 -5.72
C GLU A 210 16.02 9.03 -4.90
N GLY A 211 14.76 8.97 -4.44
CA GLY A 211 14.19 7.81 -3.77
C GLY A 211 14.23 6.54 -4.64
N LEU A 212 13.92 6.65 -5.94
CA LEU A 212 13.99 5.53 -6.89
C LEU A 212 15.42 5.01 -7.11
N ARG A 213 16.45 5.85 -7.03
CA ARG A 213 17.84 5.36 -7.09
C ARG A 213 18.17 4.42 -5.93
N ARG A 214 17.51 4.58 -4.80
CA ARG A 214 17.69 3.75 -3.60
C ARG A 214 16.74 2.54 -3.59
N SER A 215 15.53 2.71 -4.09
CA SER A 215 14.53 1.64 -4.21
C SER A 215 13.85 1.66 -5.58
N PRO A 216 14.47 1.03 -6.61
CA PRO A 216 13.98 1.06 -7.99
C PRO A 216 12.62 0.37 -8.18
N MET A 217 12.15 -0.39 -7.19
CA MET A 217 10.88 -1.13 -7.25
C MET A 217 9.80 -0.55 -6.35
N SER A 218 9.96 0.70 -5.88
CA SER A 218 8.94 1.36 -5.05
C SER A 218 7.79 1.87 -5.91
N TRP A 219 6.64 1.20 -5.85
CA TRP A 219 5.42 1.62 -6.55
C TRP A 219 4.94 3.02 -6.10
N GLN A 220 5.19 3.40 -4.84
CA GLN A 220 4.78 4.69 -4.28
C GLN A 220 5.43 5.86 -5.04
N PHE A 221 6.72 5.73 -5.35
CA PHE A 221 7.44 6.76 -6.10
C PHE A 221 6.94 6.87 -7.54
N TYR A 222 6.71 5.74 -8.21
CA TYR A 222 6.12 5.75 -9.56
C TYR A 222 4.71 6.35 -9.56
N TYR A 223 3.88 6.02 -8.56
CA TYR A 223 2.55 6.59 -8.43
C TYR A 223 2.59 8.12 -8.28
N GLN A 224 3.48 8.65 -7.45
CA GLN A 224 3.63 10.11 -7.27
C GLN A 224 4.24 10.78 -8.50
N LEU A 225 5.21 10.14 -9.16
CA LEU A 225 5.77 10.64 -10.42
C LEU A 225 4.68 10.75 -11.49
N GLY A 226 3.83 9.74 -11.64
CA GLY A 226 2.68 9.82 -12.54
C GLY A 226 1.75 11.00 -12.23
N ALA A 227 1.53 11.31 -10.95
CA ALA A 227 0.74 12.48 -10.56
C ALA A 227 1.44 13.80 -10.92
N ASN A 228 2.76 13.91 -10.71
CA ASN A 228 3.54 15.08 -11.12
C ASN A 228 3.47 15.29 -12.64
N ASP A 229 3.72 14.23 -13.42
CA ASP A 229 3.73 14.28 -14.87
C ASP A 229 2.36 14.65 -15.44
N PHE A 230 1.28 14.13 -14.83
CA PHE A 230 -0.08 14.53 -15.18
C PHE A 230 -0.30 16.05 -15.04
N HIS A 231 0.12 16.64 -13.91
CA HIS A 231 -0.01 18.08 -13.67
C HIS A 231 0.93 18.93 -14.54
N LEU A 232 2.05 18.35 -14.98
CA LEU A 232 2.95 18.97 -15.95
C LEU A 232 2.46 18.83 -17.41
N GLY A 233 1.34 18.13 -17.64
CA GLY A 233 0.80 17.87 -18.97
C GLY A 233 1.54 16.77 -19.74
N GLN A 234 2.44 16.03 -19.11
CA GLN A 234 3.23 14.95 -19.68
C GLN A 234 2.45 13.62 -19.62
N TYR A 235 1.30 13.57 -20.28
CA TYR A 235 0.33 12.49 -20.11
C TYR A 235 0.86 11.11 -20.51
N ARG A 236 1.77 11.02 -21.50
CA ARG A 236 2.38 9.73 -21.88
C ARG A 236 3.32 9.20 -20.81
N THR A 237 4.09 10.08 -20.18
CA THR A 237 4.98 9.70 -19.06
C THR A 237 4.14 9.32 -17.85
N ALA A 238 3.09 10.08 -17.53
CA ALA A 238 2.16 9.77 -16.46
C ALA A 238 1.52 8.38 -16.63
N GLU A 239 1.11 8.01 -17.86
CA GLU A 239 0.60 6.66 -18.18
C GLU A 239 1.65 5.59 -17.82
N GLN A 240 2.89 5.78 -18.30
CA GLN A 240 3.97 4.83 -18.06
C GLN A 240 4.28 4.66 -16.56
N GLU A 241 4.34 5.76 -15.81
CA GLU A 241 4.62 5.74 -14.38
C GLU A 241 3.49 5.06 -13.58
N TYR A 242 2.22 5.36 -13.89
CA TYR A 242 1.09 4.69 -13.24
C TYR A 242 1.02 3.20 -13.57
N LEU A 243 1.22 2.81 -14.84
CA LEU A 243 1.25 1.40 -15.23
C LEU A 243 2.43 0.67 -14.56
N LYS A 244 3.59 1.34 -14.44
CA LYS A 244 4.73 0.78 -13.71
C LYS A 244 4.39 0.58 -12.23
N ALA A 245 3.77 1.57 -11.58
CA ALA A 245 3.31 1.43 -10.21
C ALA A 245 2.37 0.23 -10.04
N ALA A 246 1.36 0.11 -10.91
CA ALA A 246 0.41 -1.00 -10.90
C ALA A 246 1.08 -2.38 -11.09
N SER A 247 2.12 -2.45 -11.93
CA SER A 247 2.85 -3.69 -12.18
C SER A 247 3.76 -4.14 -11.03
N LEU A 248 4.13 -3.23 -10.14
CA LEU A 248 5.09 -3.50 -9.06
C LEU A 248 4.46 -4.06 -7.79
N SER A 249 3.17 -3.83 -7.58
CA SER A 249 2.51 -4.26 -6.35
C SER A 249 0.99 -4.28 -6.50
N SER A 250 0.36 -5.33 -5.96
CA SER A 250 -1.09 -5.39 -5.75
C SER A 250 -1.59 -4.45 -4.63
N ALA A 251 -0.67 -3.89 -3.82
CA ALA A 251 -1.01 -2.93 -2.78
C ALA A 251 -1.22 -1.50 -3.30
N VAL A 252 -1.11 -1.28 -4.61
CA VAL A 252 -1.42 0.02 -5.23
C VAL A 252 -2.92 0.30 -5.04
N PRO A 253 -3.29 1.50 -4.57
CA PRO A 253 -4.69 1.84 -4.39
C PRO A 253 -5.52 1.70 -5.66
N ALA A 254 -6.77 1.22 -5.55
CA ALA A 254 -7.68 1.11 -6.70
C ALA A 254 -7.88 2.46 -7.42
N GLU A 255 -7.67 3.58 -6.74
CA GLU A 255 -7.65 4.92 -7.32
C GLU A 255 -6.64 5.10 -8.45
N ILE A 256 -5.67 4.20 -8.63
CA ILE A 256 -4.77 4.23 -9.78
C ILE A 256 -5.54 4.12 -11.09
N HIS A 257 -6.63 3.34 -11.12
CA HIS A 257 -7.52 3.22 -12.27
C HIS A 257 -8.23 4.55 -12.58
N VAL A 258 -8.58 5.33 -11.54
CA VAL A 258 -9.10 6.68 -11.74
C VAL A 258 -8.04 7.60 -12.34
N LYS A 259 -6.78 7.49 -11.88
CA LYS A 259 -5.67 8.29 -12.42
C LYS A 259 -5.36 7.94 -13.87
N LEU A 260 -5.34 6.64 -14.20
CA LEU A 260 -5.17 6.18 -15.57
C LEU A 260 -6.33 6.63 -16.46
N ALA A 261 -7.58 6.55 -15.97
CA ALA A 261 -8.74 7.05 -16.70
C ALA A 261 -8.61 8.56 -16.98
N ASP A 262 -8.21 9.38 -16.00
CA ASP A 262 -7.97 10.82 -16.19
C ASP A 262 -6.85 11.06 -17.24
N VAL A 263 -5.77 10.29 -17.21
CA VAL A 263 -4.69 10.35 -18.21
C VAL A 263 -5.23 10.02 -19.60
N TYR A 264 -5.97 8.93 -19.76
CA TYR A 264 -6.53 8.51 -21.04
C TYR A 264 -7.55 9.50 -21.60
N LEU A 265 -8.37 10.13 -20.74
CA LEU A 265 -9.25 11.21 -21.15
C LEU A 265 -8.47 12.42 -21.70
N LYS A 266 -7.32 12.75 -21.11
CA LYS A 266 -6.43 13.82 -21.62
C LYS A 266 -5.74 13.45 -22.92
N GLN A 267 -5.58 12.17 -23.20
CA GLN A 267 -5.02 11.64 -24.45
C GLN A 267 -6.10 11.37 -25.51
N TYR A 268 -7.39 11.63 -25.21
CA TYR A 268 -8.53 11.25 -26.05
C TYR A 268 -8.66 9.74 -26.33
N ALA A 269 -8.05 8.91 -25.49
CA ALA A 269 -8.11 7.46 -25.56
C ALA A 269 -9.33 6.93 -24.78
N TYR A 270 -10.53 7.23 -25.30
CA TYR A 270 -11.78 7.03 -24.58
C TYR A 270 -12.07 5.59 -24.19
N ASP A 271 -11.78 4.62 -25.07
CA ASP A 271 -12.02 3.19 -24.74
C ASP A 271 -11.14 2.73 -23.58
N LYS A 272 -9.86 3.17 -23.56
CA LYS A 272 -8.97 2.88 -22.43
C LYS A 272 -9.48 3.53 -21.15
N ALA A 273 -9.90 4.80 -21.22
CA ALA A 273 -10.44 5.51 -20.06
C ALA A 273 -11.67 4.80 -19.50
N TYR A 274 -12.58 4.35 -20.39
CA TYR A 274 -13.78 3.61 -20.01
C TYR A 274 -13.43 2.27 -19.33
N GLY A 275 -12.47 1.52 -19.87
CA GLY A 275 -12.00 0.27 -19.29
C GLY A 275 -11.42 0.44 -17.90
N GLU A 276 -10.63 1.49 -17.67
CA GLU A 276 -10.10 1.81 -16.34
C GLU A 276 -11.21 2.18 -15.34
N MET A 277 -12.21 2.94 -15.78
CA MET A 277 -13.38 3.28 -14.95
C MET A 277 -14.17 2.02 -14.56
N GLN A 278 -14.37 1.07 -15.50
CA GLN A 278 -14.99 -0.20 -15.20
C GLN A 278 -14.19 -1.00 -14.17
N THR A 279 -12.86 -1.02 -14.32
CA THR A 279 -11.98 -1.71 -13.38
C THR A 279 -12.12 -1.12 -11.97
N TYR A 280 -12.07 0.21 -11.83
CA TYR A 280 -12.32 0.83 -10.54
C TYR A 280 -13.68 0.46 -9.93
N LEU A 281 -14.75 0.53 -10.73
CA LEU A 281 -16.11 0.23 -10.25
C LEU A 281 -16.31 -1.23 -9.89
N ARG A 282 -15.58 -2.15 -10.51
CA ARG A 282 -15.56 -3.55 -10.12
C ARG A 282 -14.88 -3.74 -8.76
N ASP A 283 -13.75 -3.05 -8.54
CA ASP A 283 -12.91 -3.22 -7.35
C ASP A 283 -13.45 -2.41 -6.15
N GLU A 284 -14.07 -1.26 -6.41
CA GLU A 284 -14.61 -0.32 -5.41
C GLU A 284 -16.02 0.18 -5.84
N PRO A 285 -17.06 -0.68 -5.86
CA PRO A 285 -18.38 -0.32 -6.39
C PRO A 285 -19.07 0.83 -5.64
N GLU A 286 -18.77 0.98 -4.35
CA GLU A 286 -19.24 2.04 -3.46
C GLU A 286 -18.11 3.02 -3.08
N GLY A 287 -16.98 2.94 -3.80
CA GLY A 287 -15.83 3.80 -3.54
C GLY A 287 -16.13 5.28 -3.80
N ARG A 288 -15.34 6.17 -3.21
CA ARG A 288 -15.54 7.63 -3.25
C ARG A 288 -15.67 8.23 -4.66
N PHE A 289 -15.17 7.54 -5.69
CA PHE A 289 -15.25 7.99 -7.08
C PHE A 289 -16.37 7.30 -7.88
N ALA A 290 -17.04 6.28 -7.31
CA ALA A 290 -17.95 5.43 -8.05
C ALA A 290 -19.07 6.21 -8.76
N GLU A 291 -19.77 7.09 -8.05
CA GLU A 291 -20.88 7.87 -8.67
C GLU A 291 -20.38 8.86 -9.72
N LYS A 292 -19.22 9.49 -9.49
CA LYS A 292 -18.59 10.36 -10.48
C LYS A 292 -18.26 9.60 -11.77
N LEU A 293 -17.64 8.43 -11.63
CA LEU A 293 -17.24 7.60 -12.78
C LEU A 293 -18.44 7.07 -13.56
N LYS A 294 -19.48 6.57 -12.86
CA LYS A 294 -20.75 6.17 -13.49
C LYS A 294 -21.37 7.33 -14.29
N GLY A 295 -21.28 8.58 -13.79
CA GLY A 295 -21.73 9.77 -14.48
C GLY A 295 -20.93 10.05 -15.76
N VAL A 296 -19.60 10.00 -15.68
CA VAL A 296 -18.71 10.21 -16.84
C VAL A 296 -18.94 9.12 -17.90
N MET A 297 -19.05 7.87 -17.50
CA MET A 297 -19.30 6.74 -18.42
C MET A 297 -20.61 6.90 -19.18
N ARG A 298 -21.71 7.25 -18.48
CA ARG A 298 -23.01 7.55 -19.13
C ARG A 298 -22.91 8.70 -20.14
N GLN A 299 -22.11 9.72 -19.82
CA GLN A 299 -21.89 10.84 -20.75
C GLN A 299 -21.12 10.35 -21.99
N MET A 300 -20.06 9.54 -21.82
CA MET A 300 -19.30 8.96 -22.94
C MET A 300 -20.16 8.08 -23.85
N GLU A 301 -21.08 7.31 -23.28
CA GLU A 301 -22.05 6.49 -24.02
C GLU A 301 -23.04 7.37 -24.80
N SER A 302 -23.58 8.42 -24.18
CA SER A 302 -24.53 9.31 -24.83
C SER A 302 -23.90 10.15 -25.95
N ASP A 303 -22.65 10.54 -25.79
CA ASP A 303 -21.89 11.32 -26.77
C ASP A 303 -21.32 10.45 -27.90
N HIS A 304 -21.52 9.12 -27.85
CA HIS A 304 -21.04 8.12 -28.80
C HIS A 304 -19.51 8.13 -29.01
N VAL A 305 -18.74 8.61 -28.04
CA VAL A 305 -17.28 8.73 -28.17
C VAL A 305 -16.57 7.36 -28.11
N LEU A 306 -17.23 6.32 -27.61
CA LEU A 306 -16.69 4.96 -27.52
C LEU A 306 -16.67 4.23 -28.87
N GLN A 307 -17.39 4.74 -29.90
CA GLN A 307 -17.43 4.15 -31.25
C GLN A 307 -16.46 4.82 -32.23
N ALA A 308 -15.80 5.91 -31.82
CA ALA A 308 -14.95 6.73 -32.71
C ALA A 308 -13.50 6.22 -32.85
N ASN A 309 -13.13 5.12 -32.22
CA ASN A 309 -11.75 4.60 -32.24
C ASN A 309 -11.42 3.66 -33.42
N HIS A 310 -12.00 3.91 -34.61
CA HIS A 310 -11.33 3.45 -35.82
C HIS A 310 -10.29 4.49 -36.26
N PRO A 311 -9.01 4.13 -36.46
CA PRO A 311 -7.92 5.08 -36.67
C PRO A 311 -7.97 5.88 -37.98
N ALA A 312 -9.07 5.87 -38.71
CA ALA A 312 -9.20 6.49 -40.03
C ALA A 312 -9.96 7.85 -40.04
N ASP A 313 -10.74 8.22 -39.02
CA ASP A 313 -11.68 9.34 -39.14
C ASP A 313 -11.67 10.40 -37.98
N ALA A 314 -10.66 10.41 -37.11
CA ALA A 314 -10.60 11.37 -36.02
C ALA A 314 -10.01 12.70 -36.47
N ALA A 315 -10.83 13.57 -37.07
CA ALA A 315 -10.55 15.01 -37.11
C ALA A 315 -10.83 15.60 -35.72
N PRO A 316 -9.95 16.47 -35.17
CA PRO A 316 -10.19 17.09 -33.88
C PRO A 316 -11.45 17.97 -33.94
N PRO A 317 -12.30 17.96 -32.86
CA PRO A 317 -13.46 18.85 -32.84
C PRO A 317 -13.00 20.30 -32.84
N PRO A 318 -13.75 21.20 -33.49
CA PRO A 318 -13.41 22.63 -33.54
C PRO A 318 -13.44 23.23 -32.15
N PRO A 319 -12.59 24.23 -31.86
CA PRO A 319 -12.62 24.95 -30.58
C PRO A 319 -13.99 25.57 -30.37
N ARG A 320 -14.59 25.36 -29.20
CA ARG A 320 -15.85 26.02 -28.83
C ARG A 320 -15.60 27.50 -28.66
N PRO A 321 -16.56 28.34 -29.04
CA PRO A 321 -16.47 29.80 -28.99
C PRO A 321 -16.35 30.36 -27.57
#